data_a805f9d79c0f8d7f33286b7685c0e2b7
#
_entry.id   a805f9d79c0f8d7f33286b7685c0e2b7
#
_cell.length_a   1.000
_cell.length_b   1.000
_cell.length_c   1.000
_cell.angle_alpha   90.00
_cell.angle_beta   90.00
_cell.angle_gamma   90.00
#
_symmetry.space_group_name_H-M   'P 1'
#
loop_
_entity.id
_entity.type
_entity.pdbx_description
1 polymer ?
#
loop_
_entity_poly.entity_id
_entity_poly.type
_entity_poly.pdbx_seq_one_letter_code
_entity_poly.pdbx_strand_id
1 'polypeptide(L)'
;MNSPAPEEVVSALLDAFEGRDFERARTYLSDSEFIYQSPIESMSSADDFIANISRVGPILERIERVKTFVSGNDVCNLLRVHTTMDTLNATTTVQIATVVAGKVTAIESIFDATEYNKMIVPHEQD
;
A
#
# COMPACT_ATOMS: atom_id res chain seq x y z
N MET A 1 -21.09 -18.69 -4.76
CA MET A 1 -20.61 -17.53 -5.46
C MET A 1 -19.12 -17.39 -5.30
N ASN A 2 -18.46 -17.07 -6.39
CA ASN A 2 -17.02 -16.98 -6.39
C ASN A 2 -16.57 -15.59 -5.91
N SER A 3 -15.53 -15.58 -5.08
CA SER A 3 -14.88 -14.34 -4.73
C SER A 3 -14.14 -13.80 -5.96
N PRO A 4 -13.94 -12.46 -6.04
CA PRO A 4 -13.11 -11.89 -7.10
C PRO A 4 -11.71 -12.48 -7.07
N ALA A 5 -11.05 -12.54 -8.23
CA ALA A 5 -9.67 -12.99 -8.30
C ALA A 5 -8.78 -12.07 -7.48
N PRO A 6 -7.72 -12.60 -6.84
CA PRO A 6 -6.83 -11.76 -6.03
C PRO A 6 -6.29 -10.54 -6.76
N GLU A 7 -5.89 -10.68 -8.02
CA GLU A 7 -5.36 -9.56 -8.79
C GLU A 7 -6.41 -8.48 -9.04
N GLU A 8 -7.69 -8.86 -9.16
CA GLU A 8 -8.77 -7.90 -9.33
C GLU A 8 -8.97 -7.05 -8.08
N VAL A 9 -8.92 -7.71 -6.91
CA VAL A 9 -9.06 -7.02 -5.63
C VAL A 9 -7.92 -6.03 -5.41
N VAL A 10 -6.69 -6.47 -5.67
CA VAL A 10 -5.52 -5.61 -5.49
C VAL A 10 -5.51 -4.46 -6.50
N SER A 11 -5.94 -4.72 -7.74
CA SER A 11 -6.05 -3.67 -8.74
C SER A 11 -7.05 -2.60 -8.31
N ALA A 12 -8.21 -3.03 -7.79
CA ALA A 12 -9.23 -2.10 -7.30
C ALA A 12 -8.72 -1.30 -6.10
N LEU A 13 -7.96 -1.93 -5.22
CA LEU A 13 -7.36 -1.27 -4.06
C LEU A 13 -6.38 -0.17 -4.50
N LEU A 14 -5.50 -0.49 -5.45
CA LEU A 14 -4.53 0.48 -5.96
C LEU A 14 -5.23 1.64 -6.68
N ASP A 15 -6.29 1.36 -7.44
CA ASP A 15 -7.09 2.41 -8.08
C ASP A 15 -7.70 3.34 -7.04
N ALA A 16 -8.19 2.79 -5.94
CA ALA A 16 -8.78 3.59 -4.87
C ALA A 16 -7.73 4.47 -4.19
N PHE A 17 -6.53 3.95 -3.96
CA PHE A 17 -5.43 4.75 -3.40
C PHE A 17 -5.05 5.90 -4.33
N GLU A 18 -4.89 5.61 -5.61
CA GLU A 18 -4.50 6.62 -6.59
C GLU A 18 -5.58 7.69 -6.72
N GLY A 19 -6.84 7.30 -6.63
CA GLY A 19 -7.98 8.24 -6.66
C GLY A 19 -8.24 8.92 -5.33
N ARG A 20 -7.48 8.62 -4.32
CA ARG A 20 -7.64 9.14 -2.96
C ARG A 20 -9.01 8.81 -2.36
N ASP A 21 -9.60 7.70 -2.79
CA ASP A 21 -10.87 7.20 -2.26
C ASP A 21 -10.58 6.19 -1.15
N PHE A 22 -10.23 6.71 0.02
CA PHE A 22 -9.79 5.88 1.14
C PHE A 22 -10.93 5.11 1.79
N GLU A 23 -12.15 5.60 1.72
CA GLU A 23 -13.31 4.85 2.18
C GLU A 23 -13.49 3.59 1.35
N ARG A 24 -13.39 3.73 0.03
CA ARG A 24 -13.49 2.59 -0.87
C ARG A 24 -12.32 1.64 -0.69
N ALA A 25 -11.10 2.16 -0.54
CA ALA A 25 -9.93 1.35 -0.28
C ALA A 25 -10.13 0.46 0.94
N ARG A 26 -10.70 1.02 2.00
CA ARG A 26 -10.95 0.28 3.24
C ARG A 26 -11.84 -0.94 3.01
N THR A 27 -12.79 -0.87 2.09
CA THR A 27 -13.71 -1.98 1.83
C THR A 27 -13.04 -3.21 1.26
N TYR A 28 -11.85 -3.07 0.70
CA TYR A 28 -11.11 -4.22 0.15
C TYR A 28 -10.25 -4.92 1.20
N LEU A 29 -10.12 -4.35 2.39
CA LEU A 29 -9.30 -4.92 3.46
C LEU A 29 -10.14 -5.75 4.41
N SER A 30 -9.53 -6.81 4.97
CA SER A 30 -10.19 -7.64 5.96
C SER A 30 -10.47 -6.84 7.24
N ASP A 31 -11.63 -7.06 7.84
CA ASP A 31 -12.00 -6.42 9.10
C ASP A 31 -11.32 -7.06 10.31
N SER A 32 -11.01 -8.34 10.21
CA SER A 32 -10.57 -9.12 11.38
C SER A 32 -9.11 -9.58 11.27
N GLU A 33 -8.56 -9.66 10.06
CA GLU A 33 -7.26 -10.29 9.84
C GLU A 33 -6.43 -9.46 8.87
N PHE A 34 -6.01 -8.30 9.30
CA PHE A 34 -5.19 -7.46 8.43
C PHE A 34 -3.84 -7.16 9.07
N ILE A 35 -2.77 -7.36 8.30
CA ILE A 35 -1.40 -7.03 8.71
C ILE A 35 -0.73 -6.24 7.60
N TYR A 36 -0.12 -5.13 7.97
CA TYR A 36 0.71 -4.35 7.06
C TYR A 36 2.13 -4.30 7.59
N GLN A 37 3.10 -4.46 6.70
CA GLN A 37 4.52 -4.36 7.07
C GLN A 37 5.28 -3.62 5.99
N SER A 38 6.14 -2.71 6.41
CA SER A 38 7.05 -1.99 5.51
C SER A 38 8.37 -1.76 6.24
N PRO A 39 9.40 -1.20 5.54
CA PRO A 39 10.68 -0.89 6.19
C PRO A 39 10.58 0.12 7.33
N ILE A 40 9.51 0.90 7.39
CA ILE A 40 9.38 1.97 8.39
C ILE A 40 8.33 1.70 9.46
N GLU A 41 7.43 0.73 9.26
CA GLU A 41 6.34 0.51 10.21
C GLU A 41 5.63 -0.81 10.01
N SER A 42 4.92 -1.24 11.06
CA SER A 42 4.04 -2.41 11.03
C SER A 42 2.72 -2.04 11.67
N MET A 43 1.63 -2.54 11.10
CA MET A 43 0.28 -2.28 11.62
C MET A 43 -0.55 -3.56 11.54
N SER A 44 -1.40 -3.78 12.53
CA SER A 44 -2.30 -4.93 12.56
C SER A 44 -3.78 -4.53 12.51
N SER A 45 -4.05 -3.30 12.07
CA SER A 45 -5.41 -2.77 11.95
C SER A 45 -5.58 -2.14 10.57
N ALA A 46 -6.63 -2.57 9.86
CA ALA A 46 -6.95 -1.99 8.56
C ALA A 46 -7.29 -0.50 8.68
N ASP A 47 -7.98 -0.13 9.75
CA ASP A 47 -8.34 1.27 9.98
C ASP A 47 -7.10 2.13 10.20
N ASP A 48 -6.13 1.64 10.99
CA ASP A 48 -4.88 2.35 11.21
C ASP A 48 -4.07 2.49 9.93
N PHE A 49 -4.06 1.44 9.12
CA PHE A 49 -3.36 1.46 7.83
C PHE A 49 -3.96 2.52 6.91
N ILE A 50 -5.29 2.56 6.80
CA ILE A 50 -5.97 3.54 5.95
C ILE A 50 -5.75 4.96 6.46
N ALA A 51 -5.82 5.16 7.78
CA ALA A 51 -5.55 6.47 8.37
C ALA A 51 -4.13 6.94 8.04
N ASN A 52 -3.17 6.02 8.09
CA ASN A 52 -1.78 6.33 7.78
C ASN A 52 -1.58 6.67 6.29
N ILE A 53 -2.16 5.85 5.42
CA ILE A 53 -2.06 6.06 3.97
C ILE A 53 -2.73 7.37 3.54
N SER A 54 -3.82 7.74 4.21
CA SER A 54 -4.54 8.96 3.87
C SER A 54 -3.71 10.22 4.11
N ARG A 55 -2.71 10.15 4.98
CA ARG A 55 -1.80 11.28 5.21
C ARG A 55 -0.90 11.56 4.01
N VAL A 56 -0.64 10.54 3.20
CA VAL A 56 0.17 10.68 1.99
C VAL A 56 -0.68 11.17 0.81
N GLY A 57 -2.00 11.02 0.92
CA GLY A 57 -2.91 11.40 -0.15
C GLY A 57 -2.66 12.76 -0.78
N PRO A 58 -2.47 13.84 0.03
CA PRO A 58 -2.25 15.17 -0.55
C PRO A 58 -1.02 15.31 -1.44
N ILE A 59 -0.01 14.48 -1.25
CA ILE A 59 1.21 14.55 -2.07
C ILE A 59 1.27 13.45 -3.13
N LEU A 60 0.37 12.50 -3.10
CA LEU A 60 0.34 11.39 -4.05
C LEU A 60 -0.14 11.90 -5.41
N GLU A 61 0.66 11.69 -6.46
CA GLU A 61 0.26 12.04 -7.82
C GLU A 61 -0.31 10.84 -8.56
N ARG A 62 0.45 9.75 -8.59
CA ARG A 62 -0.04 8.53 -9.22
C ARG A 62 0.76 7.32 -8.76
N ILE A 63 0.17 6.14 -8.97
CA ILE A 63 0.82 4.86 -8.70
C ILE A 63 0.97 4.15 -10.04
N GLU A 64 2.19 4.09 -10.53
CA GLU A 64 2.49 3.43 -11.80
C GLU A 64 2.74 1.95 -11.54
N ARG A 65 2.00 1.09 -12.24
CA ARG A 65 2.16 -0.36 -12.13
C ARG A 65 3.10 -0.82 -13.23
N VAL A 66 4.35 -1.12 -12.85
CA VAL A 66 5.36 -1.52 -13.82
C VAL A 66 5.18 -2.97 -14.22
N LYS A 67 4.95 -3.85 -13.23
CA LYS A 67 4.76 -5.27 -13.45
C LYS A 67 3.93 -5.88 -12.34
N THR A 68 3.16 -6.91 -12.70
CA THR A 68 2.33 -7.65 -11.73
C THR A 68 2.60 -9.15 -11.88
N PHE A 69 2.81 -9.82 -10.76
CA PHE A 69 2.97 -11.27 -10.70
C PHE A 69 1.95 -11.82 -9.72
N VAL A 70 1.33 -12.95 -10.08
CA VAL A 70 0.32 -13.58 -9.24
C VAL A 70 0.76 -15.01 -8.93
N SER A 71 0.71 -15.38 -7.66
CA SER A 71 0.98 -16.73 -7.21
C SER A 71 -0.07 -17.10 -6.16
N GLY A 72 -1.05 -17.91 -6.55
CA GLY A 72 -2.14 -18.30 -5.66
C GLY A 72 -2.91 -17.07 -5.15
N ASN A 73 -2.91 -16.88 -3.84
CA ASN A 73 -3.58 -15.74 -3.21
C ASN A 73 -2.69 -14.51 -3.09
N ASP A 74 -1.44 -14.61 -3.53
CA ASP A 74 -0.49 -13.50 -3.42
C ASP A 74 -0.37 -12.76 -4.73
N VAL A 75 -0.41 -11.43 -4.65
CA VAL A 75 -0.23 -10.56 -5.80
C VAL A 75 0.96 -9.66 -5.53
N CYS A 76 1.98 -9.76 -6.36
CA CYS A 76 3.19 -8.95 -6.24
C CYS A 76 3.18 -7.89 -7.33
N ASN A 77 3.22 -6.62 -6.93
CA ASN A 77 3.28 -5.50 -7.87
C ASN A 77 4.62 -4.77 -7.72
N LEU A 78 5.27 -4.56 -8.86
CA LEU A 78 6.37 -3.61 -8.93
C LEU A 78 5.77 -2.27 -9.28
N LEU A 79 5.89 -1.31 -8.37
CA LEU A 79 5.24 0.00 -8.49
C LEU A 79 6.27 1.12 -8.54
N ARG A 80 5.89 2.22 -9.18
CA ARG A 80 6.56 3.51 -8.99
C ARG A 80 5.54 4.47 -8.45
N VAL A 81 5.80 4.94 -7.24
CA VAL A 81 4.89 5.86 -6.55
C VAL A 81 5.37 7.28 -6.81
N HIS A 82 4.57 8.04 -7.54
CA HIS A 82 4.88 9.42 -7.89
C HIS A 82 4.25 10.37 -6.91
N THR A 83 5.06 11.24 -6.31
CA THR A 83 4.57 12.24 -5.37
C THR A 83 5.03 13.63 -5.80
N THR A 84 4.46 14.65 -5.16
CA THR A 84 4.86 16.04 -5.40
C THR A 84 6.15 16.42 -4.66
N MET A 85 6.66 15.55 -3.80
CA MET A 85 7.92 15.80 -3.09
C MET A 85 9.10 15.31 -3.91
N ASP A 86 10.05 16.19 -4.18
CA ASP A 86 11.21 15.86 -5.01
C ASP A 86 11.98 14.64 -4.51
N THR A 87 12.17 14.54 -3.21
CA THR A 87 12.96 13.45 -2.61
C THR A 87 12.25 12.10 -2.65
N LEU A 88 10.93 12.10 -2.82
CA LEU A 88 10.12 10.88 -2.83
C LEU A 88 9.47 10.62 -4.18
N ASN A 89 9.81 11.42 -5.20
CA ASN A 89 9.19 11.26 -6.51
C ASN A 89 9.70 9.98 -7.19
N ALA A 90 8.75 9.22 -7.74
CA ALA A 90 9.02 7.98 -8.47
C ALA A 90 9.73 6.92 -7.62
N THR A 91 9.39 6.82 -6.34
CA THR A 91 9.92 5.78 -5.47
C THR A 91 9.51 4.40 -5.97
N THR A 92 10.50 3.53 -6.16
CA THR A 92 10.24 2.15 -6.58
C THR A 92 9.85 1.34 -5.35
N THR A 93 8.71 0.66 -5.44
CA THR A 93 8.16 -0.13 -4.35
C THR A 93 7.74 -1.50 -4.86
N VAL A 94 8.09 -2.54 -4.11
CA VAL A 94 7.52 -3.87 -4.33
C VAL A 94 6.43 -4.06 -3.29
N GLN A 95 5.22 -4.33 -3.74
CA GLN A 95 4.09 -4.57 -2.85
C GLN A 95 3.57 -5.98 -3.04
N ILE A 96 3.54 -6.74 -1.96
CA ILE A 96 3.00 -8.10 -1.96
C ILE A 96 1.73 -8.08 -1.12
N ALA A 97 0.61 -8.39 -1.75
CA ALA A 97 -0.69 -8.42 -1.08
C ALA A 97 -1.25 -9.83 -1.11
N THR A 98 -1.75 -10.29 0.03
CA THR A 98 -2.42 -11.59 0.16
C THR A 98 -3.92 -11.36 0.24
N VAL A 99 -4.68 -12.08 -0.61
CA VAL A 99 -6.13 -11.94 -0.69
C VAL A 99 -6.78 -13.26 -0.33
N VAL A 100 -7.68 -13.23 0.64
CA VAL A 100 -8.44 -14.42 1.06
C VAL A 100 -9.92 -14.08 1.04
N ALA A 101 -10.72 -14.87 0.33
CA ALA A 101 -12.16 -14.68 0.23
C ALA A 101 -12.54 -13.26 -0.20
N GLY A 102 -11.80 -12.70 -1.16
CA GLY A 102 -12.09 -11.39 -1.73
C GLY A 102 -11.64 -10.20 -0.89
N LYS A 103 -10.89 -10.45 0.19
CA LYS A 103 -10.40 -9.38 1.07
C LYS A 103 -8.88 -9.49 1.24
N VAL A 104 -8.23 -8.34 1.30
CA VAL A 104 -6.79 -8.29 1.54
C VAL A 104 -6.53 -8.52 3.03
N THR A 105 -5.76 -9.55 3.34
CA THR A 105 -5.41 -9.90 4.72
C THR A 105 -4.00 -9.48 5.10
N ALA A 106 -3.15 -9.24 4.12
CA ALA A 106 -1.77 -8.82 4.39
C ALA A 106 -1.25 -7.98 3.23
N ILE A 107 -0.47 -6.98 3.58
CA ILE A 107 0.31 -6.20 2.60
C ILE A 107 1.71 -6.04 3.14
N GLU A 108 2.69 -6.39 2.33
CA GLU A 108 4.08 -6.10 2.62
C GLU A 108 4.62 -5.16 1.53
N SER A 109 5.18 -4.03 1.94
CA SER A 109 5.80 -3.09 1.02
C SER A 109 7.30 -3.06 1.25
N ILE A 110 8.08 -3.08 0.17
CA ILE A 110 9.53 -3.07 0.21
C ILE A 110 10.01 -1.90 -0.63
N PHE A 111 10.69 -0.96 -0.01
CA PHE A 111 11.20 0.23 -0.71
C PHE A 111 12.42 0.76 0.04
N ASP A 112 13.19 1.62 -0.63
CA ASP A 112 14.30 2.30 0.03
C ASP A 112 13.74 3.37 0.97
N ALA A 113 13.94 3.16 2.26
CA ALA A 113 13.37 4.03 3.30
C ALA A 113 14.28 5.20 3.68
N THR A 114 15.40 5.38 3.01
CA THR A 114 16.39 6.40 3.39
C THR A 114 15.78 7.79 3.52
N GLU A 115 15.03 8.23 2.51
CA GLU A 115 14.43 9.57 2.52
C GLU A 115 13.27 9.66 3.51
N TYR A 116 12.50 8.58 3.66
CA TYR A 116 11.43 8.53 4.66
C TYR A 116 12.00 8.63 6.06
N ASN A 117 13.10 7.94 6.34
CA ASN A 117 13.73 7.99 7.65
C ASN A 117 14.24 9.36 7.98
N LYS A 118 14.75 10.10 7.01
CA LYS A 118 15.18 11.48 7.22
C LYS A 118 14.04 12.39 7.65
N MET A 119 12.83 12.09 7.21
CA MET A 119 11.65 12.88 7.55
C MET A 119 11.08 12.51 8.91
N ILE A 120 11.25 11.29 9.34
CA ILE A 120 10.61 10.76 10.55
C ILE A 120 11.55 10.86 11.76
N VAL A 121 12.83 10.57 11.56
CA VAL A 121 13.81 10.42 12.63
C VAL A 121 14.45 11.74 13.11
N PRO A 122 14.53 12.83 12.33
CA PRO A 122 15.28 14.01 12.75
C PRO A 122 14.94 14.54 14.14
N HIS A 123 13.69 14.42 14.54
CA HIS A 123 13.23 14.92 15.83
C HIS A 123 13.76 14.12 17.00
N GLU A 124 14.07 12.86 16.78
CA GLU A 124 14.48 11.95 17.83
C GLU A 124 15.96 12.03 18.13
N GLN A 125 16.70 12.70 17.29
CA GLN A 125 18.15 12.79 17.41
C GLN A 125 18.62 13.99 18.21
N ASP A 126 17.73 14.84 18.58
CA ASP A 126 18.05 16.07 19.33
C ASP A 126 18.37 15.80 20.79
#